data_ffa9075ba222e58c7d81d4d170cb7249
#
_entry.id   ffa9075ba222e58c7d81d4d170cb7249
#
_cell.length_a   1.000
_cell.length_b   1.000
_cell.length_c   1.000
_cell.angle_alpha   90.00
_cell.angle_beta   90.00
_cell.angle_gamma   90.00
#
_symmetry.space_group_name_H-M   'P 1'
#
loop_
_entity.id
_entity.type
_entity.pdbx_description
1 polymer ?
#
loop_
_entity_poly.entity_id
_entity_poly.type
_entity_poly.pdbx_seq_one_letter_code
_entity_poly.pdbx_strand_id
1 'polypeptide(L)'
;TTLNALCSFINPKERIITIEDALELQIPHEHVIRMETRPANVENKGELTMNDLVKNSLRQRPDRIIVGEVRSDEAITLFTALNTGHSGFGTLHSNDARETITRLTNAPMSVPEIMIQAIDFIIMQNRIYTSSGVSYRRISEVAEVVGIEEGVVQLNKIFQWNPETDTIENVSISSMTLTQLANLTGKSVSEIHREIENRELVLSHMVEHEIHSSDDVKSVFDLYYNDSEKVLNRILLNG
;
A
#
# COMPACT_ATOMS: atom_id res chain seq x y z
N THR A 1 11.08 0.83 2.43
CA THR A 1 10.87 2.21 2.97
C THR A 1 9.44 2.67 2.75
N THR A 2 8.95 2.79 1.50
CA THR A 2 7.59 3.29 1.20
C THR A 2 6.49 2.44 1.84
N LEU A 3 6.61 1.11 1.81
CA LEU A 3 5.64 0.24 2.48
C LEU A 3 5.60 0.50 3.99
N ASN A 4 6.76 0.69 4.66
CA ASN A 4 6.79 1.07 6.08
C ASN A 4 6.06 2.38 6.34
N ALA A 5 6.30 3.40 5.49
CA ALA A 5 5.62 4.69 5.61
C ALA A 5 4.10 4.54 5.46
N LEU A 6 3.64 3.79 4.45
CA LEU A 6 2.20 3.52 4.25
C LEU A 6 1.59 2.79 5.45
N CYS A 7 2.32 1.86 6.07
CA CYS A 7 1.84 1.13 7.24
C CYS A 7 1.64 2.02 8.47
N SER A 8 2.32 3.17 8.56
CA SER A 8 2.11 4.12 9.67
C SER A 8 0.73 4.78 9.65
N PHE A 9 0.02 4.71 8.53
CA PHE A 9 -1.33 5.25 8.36
C PHE A 9 -2.44 4.23 8.65
N ILE A 10 -2.09 3.00 9.02
CA ILE A 10 -3.08 1.96 9.37
C ILE A 10 -3.73 2.33 10.69
N ASN A 11 -5.06 2.13 10.76
CA ASN A 11 -5.81 2.41 11.98
C ASN A 11 -5.23 1.62 13.17
N PRO A 12 -4.94 2.27 14.32
CA PRO A 12 -4.30 1.61 15.47
C PRO A 12 -5.09 0.45 16.07
N LYS A 13 -6.37 0.29 15.74
CA LYS A 13 -7.23 -0.81 16.19
C LYS A 13 -7.16 -2.06 15.32
N GLU A 14 -6.54 -1.98 14.14
CA GLU A 14 -6.42 -3.11 13.23
C GLU A 14 -5.39 -4.13 13.72
N ARG A 15 -5.65 -5.41 13.44
CA ARG A 15 -4.69 -6.50 13.61
C ARG A 15 -3.92 -6.71 12.31
N ILE A 16 -2.61 -6.49 12.36
CA ILE A 16 -1.72 -6.59 11.21
C ILE A 16 -0.92 -7.88 11.28
N ILE A 17 -0.82 -8.59 10.16
CA ILE A 17 0.13 -9.71 10.00
C ILE A 17 1.07 -9.37 8.87
N THR A 18 2.39 -9.37 9.14
CA THR A 18 3.42 -9.26 8.11
C THR A 18 4.02 -10.63 7.79
N ILE A 19 4.34 -10.84 6.53
CA ILE A 19 4.93 -12.07 6.01
C ILE A 19 6.10 -11.68 5.13
N GLU A 20 7.30 -12.10 5.50
CA GLU A 20 8.56 -11.64 4.90
C GLU A 20 9.54 -12.78 4.76
N ASP A 21 10.44 -12.72 3.76
CA ASP A 21 11.57 -13.65 3.65
C ASP A 21 12.64 -13.36 4.71
N ALA A 22 12.85 -12.07 4.99
CA ALA A 22 13.63 -11.56 6.10
C ALA A 22 12.87 -10.38 6.72
N LEU A 23 12.90 -10.27 8.04
CA LEU A 23 12.13 -9.25 8.77
C LEU A 23 12.74 -7.85 8.58
N GLU A 24 12.26 -7.13 7.59
CA GLU A 24 12.68 -5.76 7.25
C GLU A 24 11.65 -4.68 7.66
N LEU A 25 10.36 -5.05 7.69
CA LEU A 25 9.30 -4.11 8.04
C LEU A 25 9.35 -3.77 9.53
N GLN A 26 9.32 -2.49 9.85
CA GLN A 26 9.29 -1.93 11.21
C GLN A 26 8.04 -1.06 11.34
N ILE A 27 6.90 -1.70 11.53
CA ILE A 27 5.61 -1.03 11.60
C ILE A 27 5.38 -0.55 13.03
N PRO A 28 5.23 0.77 13.28
CA PRO A 28 5.00 1.32 14.60
C PRO A 28 3.53 1.13 15.03
N HIS A 29 3.11 -0.12 15.20
CA HIS A 29 1.74 -0.49 15.50
C HIS A 29 1.70 -1.48 16.67
N GLU A 30 0.72 -1.37 17.58
CA GLU A 30 0.69 -2.19 18.80
C GLU A 30 0.33 -3.65 18.54
N HIS A 31 -0.48 -3.91 17.50
CA HIS A 31 -0.95 -5.25 17.20
C HIS A 31 -0.40 -5.77 15.87
N VAL A 32 0.89 -6.02 15.81
CA VAL A 32 1.59 -6.62 14.66
C VAL A 32 2.09 -8.01 15.00
N ILE A 33 1.75 -8.98 14.17
CA ILE A 33 2.34 -10.32 14.17
C ILE A 33 3.27 -10.41 12.97
N ARG A 34 4.53 -10.69 13.22
CA ARG A 34 5.56 -10.81 12.18
C ARG A 34 5.87 -12.27 11.94
N MET A 35 5.78 -12.70 10.69
CA MET A 35 6.11 -14.05 10.28
C MET A 35 7.21 -14.01 9.23
N GLU A 36 8.22 -14.87 9.42
CA GLU A 36 9.37 -14.98 8.55
C GLU A 36 9.44 -16.39 7.96
N THR A 37 9.81 -16.49 6.68
CA THR A 37 10.03 -17.77 6.03
C THR A 37 11.22 -18.49 6.69
N ARG A 38 11.26 -19.78 6.53
CA ARG A 38 12.39 -20.59 6.99
C ARG A 38 12.78 -21.58 5.91
N PRO A 39 14.02 -21.53 5.42
CA PRO A 39 14.51 -22.52 4.47
C PRO A 39 14.57 -23.92 5.09
N ALA A 40 14.52 -24.94 4.24
CA ALA A 40 14.74 -26.31 4.65
C ALA A 40 16.11 -26.48 5.32
N ASN A 41 16.19 -27.37 6.30
CA ASN A 41 17.45 -27.73 6.93
C ASN A 41 18.32 -28.61 6.00
N VAL A 42 19.50 -29.02 6.46
CA VAL A 42 20.43 -29.88 5.68
C VAL A 42 19.83 -31.24 5.29
N GLU A 43 18.76 -31.65 5.94
CA GLU A 43 18.02 -32.89 5.64
C GLU A 43 16.81 -32.63 4.72
N ASN A 44 16.66 -31.44 4.13
CA ASN A 44 15.49 -30.99 3.36
C ASN A 44 14.17 -31.07 4.13
N LYS A 45 14.20 -30.76 5.44
CA LYS A 45 13.00 -30.75 6.30
C LYS A 45 12.80 -29.41 6.97
N GLY A 46 11.55 -29.16 7.37
CA GLY A 46 11.18 -28.01 8.19
C GLY A 46 11.15 -26.69 7.47
N GLU A 47 11.04 -26.68 6.14
CA GLU A 47 10.77 -25.48 5.37
C GLU A 47 9.43 -24.86 5.75
N LEU A 48 9.39 -23.53 5.81
CA LEU A 48 8.17 -22.73 5.89
C LEU A 48 8.22 -21.73 4.74
N THR A 49 7.37 -21.96 3.75
CA THR A 49 7.30 -21.10 2.56
C THR A 49 6.47 -19.85 2.81
N MET A 50 6.62 -18.84 1.98
CA MET A 50 5.76 -17.65 1.97
C MET A 50 4.29 -18.05 1.87
N ASN A 51 3.95 -19.00 0.98
CA ASN A 51 2.60 -19.50 0.78
C ASN A 51 2.02 -20.18 2.04
N ASP A 52 2.84 -20.96 2.78
CA ASP A 52 2.40 -21.56 4.04
C ASP A 52 2.04 -20.50 5.07
N LEU A 53 2.85 -19.44 5.15
CA LEU A 53 2.64 -18.34 6.07
C LEU A 53 1.40 -17.52 5.70
N VAL A 54 1.17 -17.23 4.40
CA VAL A 54 -0.05 -16.55 3.93
C VAL A 54 -1.28 -17.40 4.27
N LYS A 55 -1.27 -18.72 4.01
CA LYS A 55 -2.38 -19.62 4.40
C LYS A 55 -2.61 -19.64 5.90
N ASN A 56 -1.54 -19.58 6.69
CA ASN A 56 -1.66 -19.58 8.16
C ASN A 56 -2.24 -18.25 8.65
N SER A 57 -1.83 -17.11 8.06
CA SER A 57 -2.32 -15.79 8.45
C SER A 57 -3.86 -15.68 8.41
N LEU A 58 -4.49 -16.29 7.41
CA LEU A 58 -5.95 -16.29 7.26
C LEU A 58 -6.70 -16.92 8.45
N ARG A 59 -6.05 -17.81 9.21
CA ARG A 59 -6.62 -18.45 10.41
C ARG A 59 -6.43 -17.62 11.67
N GLN A 60 -5.66 -16.53 11.59
CA GLN A 60 -5.34 -15.67 12.71
C GLN A 60 -6.24 -14.43 12.79
N ARG A 61 -7.26 -14.34 11.92
CA ARG A 61 -8.23 -13.23 11.84
C ARG A 61 -7.52 -11.88 11.71
N PRO A 62 -6.69 -11.66 10.68
CA PRO A 62 -6.08 -10.36 10.43
C PRO A 62 -7.13 -9.39 9.88
N ASP A 63 -7.01 -8.12 10.24
CA ASP A 63 -7.68 -7.05 9.50
C ASP A 63 -6.87 -6.70 8.26
N ARG A 64 -5.53 -6.85 8.35
CA ARG A 64 -4.61 -6.53 7.25
C ARG A 64 -3.48 -7.55 7.13
N ILE A 65 -3.23 -7.99 5.90
CA ILE A 65 -2.10 -8.87 5.55
C ILE A 65 -1.10 -8.05 4.74
N ILE A 66 0.16 -8.09 5.14
CA ILE A 66 1.24 -7.38 4.45
C ILE A 66 2.29 -8.39 4.03
N VAL A 67 2.49 -8.55 2.74
CA VAL A 67 3.51 -9.42 2.17
C VAL A 67 4.69 -8.55 1.74
N GLY A 68 5.85 -8.80 2.35
CA GLY A 68 7.07 -8.01 2.11
C GLY A 68 7.46 -7.99 0.65
N GLU A 69 7.38 -9.14 -0.03
CA GLU A 69 7.55 -9.26 -1.49
C GLU A 69 6.79 -10.47 -2.03
N VAL A 70 6.08 -10.25 -3.13
CA VAL A 70 5.33 -11.29 -3.86
C VAL A 70 6.15 -11.71 -5.07
N ARG A 71 6.52 -13.01 -5.15
CA ARG A 71 7.42 -13.53 -6.20
C ARG A 71 6.92 -14.80 -6.88
N SER A 72 6.05 -15.57 -6.23
CA SER A 72 5.70 -16.92 -6.65
C SER A 72 4.22 -17.26 -6.35
N ASP A 73 3.92 -18.51 -5.99
CA ASP A 73 2.59 -19.06 -5.80
C ASP A 73 1.85 -18.50 -4.58
N GLU A 74 2.53 -17.87 -3.63
CA GLU A 74 1.90 -17.10 -2.55
C GLU A 74 0.97 -16.01 -3.07
N ALA A 75 1.23 -15.50 -4.29
CA ALA A 75 0.38 -14.52 -4.95
C ALA A 75 -1.08 -14.99 -5.03
N ILE A 76 -1.33 -16.20 -5.51
CA ILE A 76 -2.71 -16.74 -5.64
C ILE A 76 -3.41 -16.79 -4.28
N THR A 77 -2.68 -17.21 -3.23
CA THR A 77 -3.24 -17.28 -1.87
C THR A 77 -3.54 -15.90 -1.31
N LEU A 78 -2.64 -14.93 -1.52
CA LEU A 78 -2.85 -13.54 -1.12
C LEU A 78 -4.07 -12.95 -1.85
N PHE A 79 -4.16 -13.11 -3.16
CA PHE A 79 -5.29 -12.61 -3.95
C PHE A 79 -6.62 -13.30 -3.57
N THR A 80 -6.57 -14.57 -3.18
CA THR A 80 -7.75 -15.25 -2.62
C THR A 80 -8.20 -14.56 -1.33
N ALA A 81 -7.26 -14.18 -0.46
CA ALA A 81 -7.57 -13.44 0.77
C ALA A 81 -8.18 -12.07 0.48
N LEU A 82 -7.58 -11.29 -0.43
CA LEU A 82 -8.07 -9.97 -0.83
C LEU A 82 -9.49 -10.05 -1.42
N ASN A 83 -9.75 -11.02 -2.30
CA ASN A 83 -11.07 -11.22 -2.90
C ASN A 83 -12.13 -11.73 -1.91
N THR A 84 -11.72 -12.22 -0.74
CA THR A 84 -12.64 -12.66 0.35
C THR A 84 -12.80 -11.63 1.46
N GLY A 85 -12.34 -10.39 1.23
CA GLY A 85 -12.61 -9.25 2.10
C GLY A 85 -11.49 -8.88 3.07
N HIS A 86 -10.29 -9.48 2.96
CA HIS A 86 -9.13 -9.02 3.70
C HIS A 86 -8.50 -7.82 3.01
N SER A 87 -8.07 -6.84 3.77
CA SER A 87 -7.24 -5.75 3.25
C SER A 87 -5.76 -6.14 3.27
N GLY A 88 -4.95 -5.55 2.39
CA GLY A 88 -3.53 -5.89 2.38
C GLY A 88 -2.65 -4.97 1.55
N PHE A 89 -1.35 -5.16 1.75
CA PHE A 89 -0.29 -4.59 0.93
C PHE A 89 0.66 -5.69 0.50
N GLY A 90 1.25 -5.50 -0.65
CA GLY A 90 2.35 -6.34 -1.13
C GLY A 90 3.33 -5.50 -1.94
N THR A 91 4.57 -5.93 -2.06
CA THR A 91 5.52 -5.35 -3.00
C THR A 91 5.86 -6.36 -4.10
N LEU A 92 6.19 -5.84 -5.25
CA LEU A 92 6.54 -6.60 -6.44
C LEU A 92 7.57 -5.80 -7.25
N HIS A 93 8.52 -6.46 -7.84
CA HIS A 93 9.44 -5.82 -8.78
C HIS A 93 8.83 -5.74 -10.17
N SER A 94 8.62 -4.52 -10.68
CA SER A 94 8.18 -4.24 -12.05
C SER A 94 8.61 -2.84 -12.46
N ASN A 95 8.59 -2.54 -13.77
CA ASN A 95 9.00 -1.24 -14.28
C ASN A 95 7.85 -0.22 -14.36
N ASP A 96 6.62 -0.72 -14.52
CA ASP A 96 5.40 0.10 -14.57
C ASP A 96 4.17 -0.70 -14.09
N ALA A 97 3.03 -0.02 -13.97
CA ALA A 97 1.79 -0.63 -13.49
C ALA A 97 1.27 -1.72 -14.45
N ARG A 98 1.46 -1.59 -15.75
CA ARG A 98 1.05 -2.59 -16.74
C ARG A 98 1.90 -3.86 -16.65
N GLU A 99 3.21 -3.71 -16.47
CA GLU A 99 4.11 -4.85 -16.24
C GLU A 99 3.77 -5.55 -14.91
N THR A 100 3.35 -4.81 -13.88
CA THR A 100 2.86 -5.40 -12.62
C THR A 100 1.74 -6.40 -12.88
N ILE A 101 0.72 -6.01 -13.67
CA ILE A 101 -0.37 -6.90 -14.04
C ILE A 101 0.15 -8.12 -14.83
N THR A 102 1.03 -7.89 -15.79
CA THR A 102 1.62 -8.95 -16.60
C THR A 102 2.38 -9.96 -15.74
N ARG A 103 3.16 -9.51 -14.76
CA ARG A 103 3.90 -10.39 -13.84
C ARG A 103 2.97 -11.19 -12.93
N LEU A 104 1.93 -10.55 -12.41
CA LEU A 104 0.93 -11.22 -11.57
C LEU A 104 0.18 -12.32 -12.32
N THR A 105 -0.19 -12.07 -13.56
CA THR A 105 -1.00 -13.04 -14.36
C THR A 105 -0.20 -14.16 -15.01
N ASN A 106 1.12 -14.00 -15.14
CA ASN A 106 2.00 -15.01 -15.71
C ASN A 106 2.75 -15.80 -14.63
N ALA A 107 3.30 -16.95 -15.04
CA ALA A 107 4.17 -17.75 -14.18
C ALA A 107 5.39 -16.94 -13.69
N PRO A 108 5.84 -17.11 -12.42
CA PRO A 108 5.39 -18.16 -11.47
C PRO A 108 4.15 -17.77 -10.65
N MET A 109 3.68 -16.54 -10.66
CA MET A 109 2.58 -16.06 -9.82
C MET A 109 1.22 -16.58 -10.28
N SER A 110 0.96 -16.55 -11.59
CA SER A 110 -0.23 -17.15 -12.26
C SER A 110 -1.58 -16.79 -11.62
N VAL A 111 -1.72 -15.54 -11.14
CA VAL A 111 -2.98 -15.04 -10.58
C VAL A 111 -4.01 -14.90 -11.69
N PRO A 112 -5.20 -15.51 -11.58
CA PRO A 112 -6.26 -15.32 -12.56
C PRO A 112 -6.63 -13.83 -12.70
N GLU A 113 -6.81 -13.35 -13.93
CA GLU A 113 -7.10 -11.93 -14.20
C GLU A 113 -8.30 -11.42 -13.40
N ILE A 114 -9.35 -12.25 -13.26
CA ILE A 114 -10.54 -11.88 -12.50
C ILE A 114 -10.23 -11.53 -11.03
N MET A 115 -9.17 -12.09 -10.46
CA MET A 115 -8.77 -11.82 -9.08
C MET A 115 -7.98 -10.51 -8.94
N ILE A 116 -7.43 -9.99 -10.02
CA ILE A 116 -6.66 -8.73 -10.02
C ILE A 116 -7.52 -7.52 -9.61
N GLN A 117 -8.82 -7.60 -9.80
CA GLN A 117 -9.76 -6.55 -9.36
C GLN A 117 -9.77 -6.31 -7.84
N ALA A 118 -9.15 -7.19 -7.06
CA ALA A 118 -8.95 -6.95 -5.63
C ALA A 118 -7.84 -5.92 -5.32
N ILE A 119 -7.10 -5.48 -6.32
CA ILE A 119 -6.15 -4.36 -6.19
C ILE A 119 -6.90 -3.06 -6.41
N ASP A 120 -6.83 -2.15 -5.44
CA ASP A 120 -7.31 -0.78 -5.61
C ASP A 120 -6.26 0.07 -6.35
N PHE A 121 -5.00 0.04 -5.88
CA PHE A 121 -3.92 0.90 -6.39
C PHE A 121 -2.62 0.14 -6.61
N ILE A 122 -1.92 0.53 -7.67
CA ILE A 122 -0.53 0.17 -7.94
C ILE A 122 0.30 1.45 -7.82
N ILE A 123 1.26 1.46 -6.89
CA ILE A 123 2.15 2.58 -6.64
C ILE A 123 3.54 2.22 -7.16
N MET A 124 3.99 2.89 -8.20
CA MET A 124 5.30 2.68 -8.79
C MET A 124 6.33 3.59 -8.14
N GLN A 125 7.43 3.01 -7.67
CA GLN A 125 8.55 3.75 -7.11
C GLN A 125 9.82 3.44 -7.88
N ASN A 126 10.43 4.47 -8.45
CA ASN A 126 11.64 4.33 -9.23
C ASN A 126 12.83 5.01 -8.54
N ARG A 127 14.02 4.45 -8.76
CA ARG A 127 15.28 5.08 -8.42
C ARG A 127 15.82 5.80 -9.64
N ILE A 128 15.95 7.11 -9.53
CA ILE A 128 16.37 8.02 -10.61
C ILE A 128 17.78 8.49 -10.32
N TYR A 129 18.64 8.45 -11.33
CA TYR A 129 20.00 8.91 -11.25
C TYR A 129 20.15 10.25 -11.98
N THR A 130 20.75 11.22 -11.33
CA THR A 130 21.13 12.48 -11.97
C THR A 130 22.44 12.30 -12.72
N SER A 131 22.72 13.24 -13.62
CA SER A 131 24.02 13.32 -14.33
C SER A 131 25.23 13.51 -13.38
N SER A 132 24.99 14.02 -12.17
CA SER A 132 26.00 14.16 -11.11
C SER A 132 26.23 12.89 -10.28
N GLY A 133 25.54 11.77 -10.60
CA GLY A 133 25.67 10.51 -9.88
C GLY A 133 24.85 10.40 -8.59
N VAL A 134 24.13 11.43 -8.21
CA VAL A 134 23.20 11.40 -7.07
C VAL A 134 21.94 10.65 -7.49
N SER A 135 21.41 9.80 -6.60
CA SER A 135 20.18 9.06 -6.86
C SER A 135 19.08 9.44 -5.90
N TYR A 136 17.87 9.55 -6.43
CA TYR A 136 16.65 9.81 -5.68
C TYR A 136 15.65 8.69 -5.90
N ARG A 137 14.80 8.44 -4.90
CA ARG A 137 13.60 7.61 -5.07
C ARG A 137 12.40 8.52 -5.23
N ARG A 138 11.58 8.25 -6.26
CA ARG A 138 10.34 9.00 -6.54
C ARG A 138 9.21 8.02 -6.76
N ILE A 139 8.04 8.38 -6.27
CA ILE A 139 6.78 7.76 -6.74
C ILE A 139 6.59 8.28 -8.15
N SER A 140 6.74 7.40 -9.14
CA SER A 140 6.67 7.78 -10.56
C SER A 140 5.26 7.70 -11.13
N GLU A 141 4.42 6.84 -10.56
CA GLU A 141 3.06 6.59 -11.01
C GLU A 141 2.21 6.06 -9.86
N VAL A 142 0.96 6.49 -9.80
CA VAL A 142 -0.11 5.83 -9.04
C VAL A 142 -1.22 5.49 -10.02
N ALA A 143 -1.47 4.21 -10.20
CA ALA A 143 -2.52 3.69 -11.07
C ALA A 143 -3.57 2.94 -10.26
N GLU A 144 -4.82 3.14 -10.62
CA GLU A 144 -6.00 2.47 -10.08
C GLU A 144 -6.39 1.31 -10.99
N VAL A 145 -6.77 0.18 -10.44
CA VAL A 145 -7.36 -0.94 -11.18
C VAL A 145 -8.87 -0.70 -11.28
N VAL A 146 -9.38 -0.41 -12.48
CA VAL A 146 -10.79 -0.01 -12.65
C VAL A 146 -11.71 -1.12 -13.11
N GLY A 147 -11.16 -2.24 -13.57
CA GLY A 147 -11.95 -3.40 -14.01
C GLY A 147 -11.25 -4.23 -15.05
N ILE A 148 -12.04 -5.11 -15.70
CA ILE A 148 -11.57 -5.96 -16.80
C ILE A 148 -12.54 -5.76 -17.96
N GLU A 149 -12.00 -5.45 -19.13
CA GLU A 149 -12.73 -5.36 -20.39
C GLU A 149 -12.10 -6.30 -21.42
N GLU A 150 -12.89 -7.15 -22.04
CA GLU A 150 -12.44 -8.12 -23.03
C GLU A 150 -11.25 -9.00 -22.56
N GLY A 151 -11.22 -9.36 -21.26
CA GLY A 151 -10.13 -10.13 -20.65
C GLY A 151 -8.88 -9.31 -20.36
N VAL A 152 -8.90 -8.00 -20.51
CA VAL A 152 -7.76 -7.10 -20.24
C VAL A 152 -8.05 -6.24 -19.00
N VAL A 153 -7.16 -6.30 -18.01
CA VAL A 153 -7.22 -5.44 -16.83
C VAL A 153 -7.04 -3.98 -17.23
N GLN A 154 -8.00 -3.16 -16.88
CA GLN A 154 -8.00 -1.72 -17.15
C GLN A 154 -7.38 -0.95 -15.99
N LEU A 155 -6.51 -0.01 -16.32
CA LEU A 155 -5.80 0.85 -15.38
C LEU A 155 -6.15 2.30 -15.66
N ASN A 156 -6.45 3.05 -14.61
CA ASN A 156 -6.59 4.50 -14.63
C ASN A 156 -5.40 5.12 -13.90
N LYS A 157 -4.56 5.85 -14.61
CA LYS A 157 -3.43 6.56 -14.00
C LYS A 157 -3.96 7.81 -13.32
N ILE A 158 -3.80 7.89 -12.00
CA ILE A 158 -4.27 9.02 -11.19
C ILE A 158 -3.17 10.06 -11.04
N PHE A 159 -1.96 9.61 -10.69
CA PHE A 159 -0.81 10.48 -10.50
C PHE A 159 0.36 10.05 -11.37
N GLN A 160 1.08 11.03 -11.88
CA GLN A 160 2.30 10.85 -12.65
C GLN A 160 3.37 11.83 -12.18
N TRP A 161 4.59 11.36 -11.97
CA TRP A 161 5.72 12.21 -11.69
C TRP A 161 6.16 12.97 -12.94
N ASN A 162 6.37 14.28 -12.78
CA ASN A 162 6.93 15.15 -13.80
C ASN A 162 8.43 15.35 -13.54
N PRO A 163 9.31 14.84 -14.41
CA PRO A 163 10.76 14.97 -14.23
C PRO A 163 11.29 16.39 -14.40
N GLU A 164 10.56 17.29 -15.07
CA GLU A 164 11.00 18.67 -15.32
C GLU A 164 10.85 19.54 -14.07
N THR A 165 9.75 19.33 -13.33
CA THR A 165 9.41 20.10 -12.12
C THR A 165 9.76 19.36 -10.82
N ASP A 166 10.10 18.07 -10.91
CA ASP A 166 10.26 17.13 -9.78
C ASP A 166 9.03 17.07 -8.86
N THR A 167 7.84 17.18 -9.45
CA THR A 167 6.55 17.11 -8.74
C THR A 167 5.72 15.93 -9.21
N ILE A 168 4.80 15.48 -8.36
CA ILE A 168 3.77 14.51 -8.76
C ILE A 168 2.49 15.27 -9.14
N GLU A 169 1.95 14.98 -10.31
CA GLU A 169 0.80 15.68 -10.87
C GLU A 169 -0.41 14.76 -10.94
N ASN A 170 -1.58 15.29 -10.61
CA ASN A 170 -2.84 14.57 -10.84
C ASN A 170 -3.17 14.65 -12.35
N VAL A 171 -3.24 13.50 -13.00
CA VAL A 171 -3.48 13.38 -14.44
C VAL A 171 -4.84 12.76 -14.78
N SER A 172 -5.65 12.41 -13.76
CA SER A 172 -6.98 11.85 -13.93
C SER A 172 -8.08 12.84 -13.53
N ILE A 173 -9.19 12.77 -14.26
CA ILE A 173 -10.39 13.58 -13.97
C ILE A 173 -11.21 12.96 -12.82
N SER A 174 -11.15 11.63 -12.66
CA SER A 174 -11.98 10.91 -11.69
C SER A 174 -11.28 9.63 -11.20
N SER A 175 -11.65 9.19 -9.99
CA SER A 175 -11.24 7.91 -9.43
C SER A 175 -12.46 7.02 -9.19
N MET A 176 -12.37 5.79 -9.68
CA MET A 176 -13.40 4.77 -9.45
C MET A 176 -13.38 4.33 -7.99
N THR A 177 -12.20 4.15 -7.41
CA THR A 177 -12.02 3.74 -6.01
C THR A 177 -12.61 4.77 -5.05
N LEU A 178 -12.42 6.09 -5.30
CA LEU A 178 -13.05 7.12 -4.49
C LEU A 178 -14.57 7.12 -4.61
N THR A 179 -15.09 6.84 -5.81
CA THR A 179 -16.53 6.69 -6.03
C THR A 179 -17.09 5.47 -5.28
N GLN A 180 -16.40 4.34 -5.32
CA GLN A 180 -16.76 3.15 -4.55
C GLN A 180 -16.71 3.41 -3.05
N LEU A 181 -15.66 4.07 -2.56
CA LEU A 181 -15.53 4.46 -1.15
C LEU A 181 -16.68 5.37 -0.70
N ALA A 182 -17.06 6.34 -1.52
CA ALA A 182 -18.20 7.21 -1.26
C ALA A 182 -19.50 6.39 -1.10
N ASN A 183 -19.75 5.46 -2.02
CA ASN A 183 -20.91 4.56 -1.94
C ASN A 183 -20.90 3.67 -0.70
N LEU A 184 -19.76 3.09 -0.35
CA LEU A 184 -19.60 2.20 0.82
C LEU A 184 -19.79 2.94 2.15
N THR A 185 -19.35 4.19 2.21
CA THR A 185 -19.40 5.01 3.44
C THR A 185 -20.66 5.87 3.57
N GLY A 186 -21.47 5.94 2.51
CA GLY A 186 -22.63 6.84 2.44
C GLY A 186 -22.28 8.32 2.36
N LYS A 187 -21.01 8.64 2.07
CA LYS A 187 -20.52 10.01 1.88
C LYS A 187 -20.59 10.40 0.41
N SER A 188 -20.66 11.69 0.13
CA SER A 188 -20.47 12.21 -1.23
C SER A 188 -18.99 12.15 -1.64
N VAL A 189 -18.73 12.10 -2.94
CA VAL A 189 -17.35 12.15 -3.47
C VAL A 189 -16.63 13.44 -3.02
N SER A 190 -17.35 14.55 -2.90
CA SER A 190 -16.79 15.81 -2.40
C SER A 190 -16.39 15.76 -0.92
N GLU A 191 -17.10 15.00 -0.09
CA GLU A 191 -16.70 14.78 1.31
C GLU A 191 -15.45 13.90 1.38
N ILE A 192 -15.31 12.91 0.50
CA ILE A 192 -14.08 12.09 0.42
C ILE A 192 -12.90 12.95 -0.04
N HIS A 193 -13.09 13.82 -1.04
CA HIS A 193 -12.03 14.74 -1.46
C HIS A 193 -11.59 15.68 -0.32
N ARG A 194 -12.54 16.24 0.41
CA ARG A 194 -12.23 17.09 1.57
C ARG A 194 -11.43 16.34 2.64
N GLU A 195 -11.76 15.08 2.88
CA GLU A 195 -10.99 14.24 3.81
C GLU A 195 -9.55 14.01 3.33
N ILE A 196 -9.34 13.83 2.02
CA ILE A 196 -8.01 13.72 1.43
C ILE A 196 -7.23 15.04 1.59
N GLU A 197 -7.86 16.18 1.30
CA GLU A 197 -7.27 17.52 1.49
C GLU A 197 -6.90 17.78 2.96
N ASN A 198 -7.74 17.36 3.90
CA ASN A 198 -7.43 17.45 5.33
C ASN A 198 -6.19 16.62 5.70
N ARG A 199 -6.05 15.41 5.17
CA ARG A 199 -4.86 14.56 5.39
C ARG A 199 -3.62 15.13 4.74
N GLU A 200 -3.75 15.70 3.55
CA GLU A 200 -2.66 16.43 2.88
C GLU A 200 -2.17 17.60 3.72
N LEU A 201 -3.10 18.39 4.29
CA LEU A 201 -2.76 19.49 5.20
C LEU A 201 -1.98 18.99 6.44
N VAL A 202 -2.40 17.89 7.04
CA VAL A 202 -1.69 17.28 8.19
C VAL A 202 -0.29 16.84 7.78
N LEU A 203 -0.15 16.16 6.64
CA LEU A 203 1.15 15.72 6.13
C LEU A 203 2.08 16.89 5.80
N SER A 204 1.57 17.93 5.16
CA SER A 204 2.31 19.15 4.84
C SER A 204 2.82 19.83 6.11
N HIS A 205 1.97 19.98 7.12
CA HIS A 205 2.35 20.52 8.42
C HIS A 205 3.46 19.67 9.09
N MET A 206 3.36 18.35 9.01
CA MET A 206 4.40 17.47 9.57
C MET A 206 5.75 17.65 8.86
N VAL A 207 5.74 17.79 7.55
CA VAL A 207 6.96 18.04 6.74
C VAL A 207 7.55 19.40 7.10
N GLU A 208 6.76 20.47 7.18
CA GLU A 208 7.19 21.82 7.53
C GLU A 208 7.80 21.92 8.94
N HIS A 209 7.30 21.10 9.87
CA HIS A 209 7.77 21.07 11.26
C HIS A 209 8.75 19.94 11.56
N GLU A 210 9.30 19.30 10.53
CA GLU A 210 10.28 18.21 10.64
C GLU A 210 9.81 17.03 11.54
N ILE A 211 8.49 16.77 11.58
CA ILE A 211 7.92 15.62 12.29
C ILE A 211 8.09 14.38 11.43
N HIS A 212 9.15 13.60 11.67
CA HIS A 212 9.52 12.48 10.83
C HIS A 212 9.93 11.20 11.59
N SER A 213 10.00 11.24 12.93
CA SER A 213 10.21 10.01 13.70
C SER A 213 8.97 9.11 13.61
N SER A 214 9.14 7.79 13.58
CA SER A 214 8.03 6.85 13.50
C SER A 214 7.01 7.02 14.62
N ASP A 215 7.49 7.35 15.84
CA ASP A 215 6.64 7.50 17.02
C ASP A 215 5.83 8.82 16.96
N ASP A 216 6.46 9.91 16.50
CA ASP A 216 5.77 11.20 16.35
C ASP A 216 4.72 11.12 15.23
N VAL A 217 5.07 10.53 14.10
CA VAL A 217 4.13 10.29 12.98
C VAL A 217 2.94 9.48 13.46
N LYS A 218 3.19 8.35 14.15
CA LYS A 218 2.13 7.53 14.74
C LYS A 218 1.25 8.34 15.68
N SER A 219 1.84 9.14 16.57
CA SER A 219 1.09 9.93 17.54
C SER A 219 0.15 10.95 16.88
N VAL A 220 0.58 11.58 15.78
CA VAL A 220 -0.27 12.50 15.01
C VAL A 220 -1.46 11.74 14.39
N PHE A 221 -1.22 10.57 13.77
CA PHE A 221 -2.29 9.79 13.16
C PHE A 221 -3.23 9.15 14.17
N ASP A 222 -2.72 8.64 15.28
CA ASP A 222 -3.57 8.14 16.38
C ASP A 222 -4.51 9.25 16.88
N LEU A 223 -4.01 10.47 17.01
CA LEU A 223 -4.84 11.61 17.39
C LEU A 223 -5.83 11.97 16.28
N TYR A 224 -5.42 11.96 15.01
CA TYR A 224 -6.29 12.25 13.88
C TYR A 224 -7.44 11.24 13.77
N TYR A 225 -7.17 9.96 13.94
CA TYR A 225 -8.21 8.91 13.93
C TYR A 225 -9.19 9.03 15.09
N ASN A 226 -8.75 9.57 16.23
CA ASN A 226 -9.61 9.76 17.40
C ASN A 226 -10.39 11.07 17.35
N ASP A 227 -9.77 12.16 16.86
CA ASP A 227 -10.34 13.52 16.85
C ASP A 227 -9.65 14.37 15.76
N SER A 228 -10.09 14.20 14.51
CA SER A 228 -9.54 14.91 13.36
C SER A 228 -9.71 16.42 13.46
N GLU A 229 -10.86 16.89 13.98
CA GLU A 229 -11.12 18.34 14.13
C GLU A 229 -10.11 19.00 15.07
N LYS A 230 -9.75 18.35 16.15
CA LYS A 230 -8.74 18.85 17.09
C LYS A 230 -7.36 18.99 16.45
N VAL A 231 -6.97 18.04 15.61
CA VAL A 231 -5.68 18.10 14.87
C VAL A 231 -5.71 19.26 13.87
N LEU A 232 -6.75 19.34 13.05
CA LEU A 232 -6.90 20.39 12.04
C LEU A 232 -6.95 21.78 12.67
N ASN A 233 -7.70 21.97 13.76
CA ASN A 233 -7.76 23.25 14.46
C ASN A 233 -6.39 23.66 15.02
N ARG A 234 -5.58 22.72 15.53
CA ARG A 234 -4.22 23.03 15.99
C ARG A 234 -3.31 23.48 14.86
N ILE A 235 -3.41 22.85 13.70
CA ILE A 235 -2.62 23.21 12.51
C ILE A 235 -3.02 24.60 12.02
N LEU A 236 -4.32 24.86 11.88
CA LEU A 236 -4.86 26.14 11.39
C LEU A 236 -4.64 27.31 12.34
N LEU A 237 -4.47 27.06 13.65
CA LEU A 237 -4.22 28.13 14.63
C LEU A 237 -2.73 28.43 14.82
N ASN A 238 -1.83 27.53 14.43
CA ASN A 238 -0.38 27.66 14.59
C ASN A 238 0.36 27.93 13.26
N GLY A 239 -0.32 27.94 12.14
CA GLY A 239 0.17 28.38 10.83
C GLY A 239 -0.33 29.77 10.50
#